data_acef7c3bed0b183c7e0f65a77b31ee71
#
_entry.id   acef7c3bed0b183c7e0f65a77b31ee71
#
_cell.length_a   1.000
_cell.length_b   1.000
_cell.length_c   1.000
_cell.angle_alpha   90.00
_cell.angle_beta   90.00
_cell.angle_gamma   90.00
#
_symmetry.space_group_name_H-M   'P 1'
#
loop_
_entity.id
_entity.type
_entity.pdbx_description
1 polymer ?
#
loop_
_entity_poly.entity_id
_entity_poly.type
_entity_poly.pdbx_seq_one_letter_code
_entity_poly.pdbx_strand_id
1 'polypeptide(L)'
;MPRNLIDVTDLSVEEIDQLIATAEDIIANPVKYQDACAHKQLATLFFEPSTRTRLSFESAMLALGGSVLGFSSANSSSTAKGETVGDTIHTVSCYADIIAMRHPKEGAPFAASMVSDVPIINAGDGGHNHPTQTLTDLLTIHREKGRLDNFTVGFCGDLKFGRTVHSLVNALSRYENINFVLISPTELKLPRYVKEEALKKKGIPYTQTTDLESVMPQLDILYMTRVQKERFFNEEDYLRLKDSYILTPEKLASAKPDLSILHPLPRVNEISVAVDKDPRAAYWRQVKNGKFIRMALILKLLDIEV
;
A
#
# COMPACT_ATOMS: atom_id res chain seq x y z
N MET A 1 13.02 -13.78 18.19
CA MET A 1 12.19 -13.96 17.00
C MET A 1 12.57 -12.86 16.01
N PRO A 2 12.59 -13.13 14.71
CA PRO A 2 12.89 -12.11 13.72
C PRO A 2 11.85 -10.99 13.76
N ARG A 3 12.22 -9.78 13.35
CA ARG A 3 11.30 -8.66 13.26
C ARG A 3 10.46 -8.78 11.99
N ASN A 4 9.16 -8.71 12.10
CA ASN A 4 8.21 -8.86 11.01
C ASN A 4 7.51 -7.52 10.68
N LEU A 5 6.92 -7.41 9.49
CA LEU A 5 5.95 -6.37 9.15
C LEU A 5 4.63 -7.02 8.71
N ILE A 6 3.70 -7.16 9.61
CA ILE A 6 2.37 -7.74 9.36
C ILE A 6 1.32 -6.64 9.17
N ASP A 7 1.38 -5.61 9.99
CA ASP A 7 0.54 -4.41 9.93
C ASP A 7 1.42 -3.15 9.96
N VAL A 8 0.91 -2.02 9.45
CA VAL A 8 1.64 -0.74 9.51
C VAL A 8 1.82 -0.26 10.96
N THR A 9 0.98 -0.71 11.86
CA THR A 9 1.07 -0.41 13.30
C THR A 9 2.19 -1.15 14.03
N ASP A 10 2.84 -2.12 13.39
CA ASP A 10 4.07 -2.77 13.89
C ASP A 10 5.27 -1.80 13.87
N LEU A 11 5.12 -0.69 13.16
CA LEU A 11 6.12 0.39 13.10
C LEU A 11 5.62 1.60 13.89
N SER A 12 6.51 2.23 14.66
CA SER A 12 6.24 3.54 15.24
C SER A 12 6.23 4.64 14.15
N VAL A 13 5.77 5.85 14.47
CA VAL A 13 5.83 6.98 13.53
C VAL A 13 7.29 7.30 13.19
N GLU A 14 8.16 7.33 14.21
CA GLU A 14 9.58 7.57 14.05
C GLU A 14 10.26 6.54 13.15
N GLU A 15 9.83 5.29 13.22
CA GLU A 15 10.33 4.22 12.34
C GLU A 15 9.86 4.35 10.91
N ILE A 16 8.62 4.81 10.69
CA ILE A 16 8.11 5.14 9.36
C ILE A 16 8.91 6.31 8.78
N ASP A 17 9.14 7.37 9.56
CA ASP A 17 9.93 8.53 9.14
C ASP A 17 11.38 8.15 8.82
N GLN A 18 12.00 7.25 9.59
CA GLN A 18 13.32 6.68 9.28
C GLN A 18 13.32 5.88 7.98
N LEU A 19 12.29 5.06 7.73
CA LEU A 19 12.16 4.33 6.46
C LEU A 19 12.03 5.28 5.28
N ILE A 20 11.27 6.36 5.43
CA ILE A 20 11.14 7.42 4.41
C ILE A 20 12.49 8.09 4.16
N ALA A 21 13.20 8.49 5.21
CA ALA A 21 14.53 9.10 5.09
C ALA A 21 15.53 8.16 4.41
N THR A 22 15.53 6.86 4.76
CA THR A 22 16.36 5.85 4.10
C THR A 22 15.99 5.69 2.63
N ALA A 23 14.69 5.67 2.30
CA ALA A 23 14.24 5.58 0.91
C ALA A 23 14.64 6.82 0.08
N GLU A 24 14.62 8.00 0.68
CA GLU A 24 15.12 9.25 0.04
C GLU A 24 16.63 9.19 -0.18
N ASP A 25 17.40 8.68 0.79
CA ASP A 25 18.86 8.51 0.62
C ASP A 25 19.18 7.48 -0.47
N ILE A 26 18.44 6.37 -0.55
CA ILE A 26 18.56 5.38 -1.63
C ILE A 26 18.29 6.03 -3.01
N ILE A 27 17.30 6.91 -3.10
CA ILE A 27 16.96 7.61 -4.35
C ILE A 27 18.06 8.58 -4.75
N ALA A 28 18.65 9.30 -3.79
CA ALA A 28 19.70 10.27 -4.01
C ALA A 28 21.07 9.63 -4.29
N ASN A 29 21.36 8.51 -3.64
CA ASN A 29 22.67 7.86 -3.62
C ASN A 29 22.58 6.35 -3.97
N PRO A 30 22.03 5.95 -5.13
CA PRO A 30 21.72 4.55 -5.43
C PRO A 30 22.96 3.64 -5.44
N VAL A 31 24.14 4.15 -5.82
CA VAL A 31 25.40 3.39 -5.88
C VAL A 31 25.85 2.95 -4.48
N LYS A 32 25.58 3.76 -3.46
CA LYS A 32 25.88 3.44 -2.06
C LYS A 32 25.20 2.13 -1.59
N TYR A 33 24.05 1.81 -2.15
CA TYR A 33 23.20 0.70 -1.72
C TYR A 33 23.23 -0.52 -2.64
N GLN A 34 23.90 -0.45 -3.80
CA GLN A 34 23.83 -1.47 -4.85
C GLN A 34 24.30 -2.87 -4.44
N ASP A 35 25.13 -2.98 -3.41
CA ASP A 35 25.68 -4.23 -2.89
C ASP A 35 25.29 -4.49 -1.43
N ALA A 36 24.35 -3.69 -0.86
CA ALA A 36 23.97 -3.75 0.55
C ALA A 36 23.38 -5.11 0.97
N CYS A 37 22.70 -5.81 0.06
CA CYS A 37 22.16 -7.15 0.26
C CYS A 37 22.95 -8.23 -0.51
N ALA A 38 24.24 -8.01 -0.80
CA ALA A 38 25.07 -9.02 -1.44
C ALA A 38 25.00 -10.36 -0.65
N HIS A 39 24.76 -11.46 -1.37
CA HIS A 39 24.57 -12.81 -0.79
C HIS A 39 23.30 -13.01 0.05
N LYS A 40 22.37 -12.03 0.10
CA LYS A 40 21.05 -12.17 0.72
C LYS A 40 20.01 -12.63 -0.28
N GLN A 41 19.03 -13.39 0.18
CA GLN A 41 17.94 -13.92 -0.64
C GLN A 41 16.58 -13.50 -0.11
N LEU A 42 15.76 -12.91 -1.00
CA LEU A 42 14.35 -12.63 -0.74
C LEU A 42 13.48 -13.74 -1.36
N ALA A 43 12.63 -14.36 -0.55
CA ALA A 43 11.55 -15.20 -1.09
C ALA A 43 10.29 -14.38 -1.33
N THR A 44 9.72 -14.47 -2.55
CA THR A 44 8.42 -13.89 -2.89
C THR A 44 7.36 -15.00 -3.02
N LEU A 45 6.56 -15.18 -1.95
CA LEU A 45 5.55 -16.24 -1.87
C LEU A 45 4.16 -15.67 -2.14
N PHE A 46 3.74 -15.70 -3.40
CA PHE A 46 2.47 -15.12 -3.85
C PHE A 46 1.44 -16.21 -4.09
N PHE A 47 0.68 -16.55 -3.03
CA PHE A 47 -0.46 -17.50 -3.10
C PHE A 47 -1.66 -16.90 -3.86
N GLU A 48 -1.73 -15.58 -3.95
CA GLU A 48 -2.67 -14.82 -4.77
C GLU A 48 -1.88 -13.98 -5.76
N PRO A 49 -2.23 -13.98 -7.07
CA PRO A 49 -1.50 -13.22 -8.09
C PRO A 49 -1.43 -11.71 -7.82
N SER A 50 -0.26 -11.14 -7.95
CA SER A 50 -0.03 -9.69 -7.88
C SER A 50 1.22 -9.28 -8.64
N THR A 51 1.04 -8.79 -9.86
CA THR A 51 2.16 -8.39 -10.73
C THR A 51 2.99 -7.25 -10.11
N ARG A 52 2.35 -6.15 -9.75
CA ARG A 52 3.05 -4.95 -9.26
C ARG A 52 3.79 -5.18 -7.96
N THR A 53 3.13 -5.75 -6.96
CA THR A 53 3.74 -5.94 -5.63
C THR A 53 4.91 -6.90 -5.71
N ARG A 54 4.76 -8.03 -6.42
CA ARG A 54 5.82 -9.00 -6.60
C ARG A 54 7.02 -8.39 -7.31
N LEU A 55 6.83 -7.83 -8.51
CA LEU A 55 7.92 -7.23 -9.28
C LEU A 55 8.60 -6.07 -8.54
N SER A 56 7.86 -5.32 -7.72
CA SER A 56 8.43 -4.25 -6.90
C SER A 56 9.37 -4.80 -5.82
N PHE A 57 9.01 -5.89 -5.12
CA PHE A 57 9.87 -6.54 -4.15
C PHE A 57 11.10 -7.17 -4.81
N GLU A 58 10.91 -7.88 -5.92
CA GLU A 58 12.01 -8.49 -6.65
C GLU A 58 12.98 -7.42 -7.19
N SER A 59 12.43 -6.35 -7.79
CA SER A 59 13.26 -5.21 -8.23
C SER A 59 13.96 -4.49 -7.09
N ALA A 60 13.35 -4.42 -5.89
CA ALA A 60 13.97 -3.83 -4.72
C ALA A 60 15.19 -4.65 -4.27
N MET A 61 15.02 -5.97 -4.10
CA MET A 61 16.10 -6.86 -3.65
C MET A 61 17.25 -6.92 -4.66
N LEU A 62 16.93 -7.02 -5.95
CA LEU A 62 17.94 -7.02 -7.02
C LEU A 62 18.72 -5.69 -7.07
N ALA A 63 18.07 -4.56 -6.82
CA ALA A 63 18.74 -3.26 -6.78
C ALA A 63 19.64 -3.07 -5.54
N LEU A 64 19.45 -3.87 -4.50
CA LEU A 64 20.31 -3.95 -3.33
C LEU A 64 21.44 -4.99 -3.49
N GLY A 65 21.59 -5.63 -4.66
CA GLY A 65 22.63 -6.64 -4.92
C GLY A 65 22.29 -8.04 -4.42
N GLY A 66 21.08 -8.25 -3.92
CA GLY A 66 20.62 -9.57 -3.46
C GLY A 66 20.03 -10.42 -4.60
N SER A 67 19.52 -11.58 -4.25
CA SER A 67 18.86 -12.51 -5.17
C SER A 67 17.41 -12.78 -4.76
N VAL A 68 16.63 -13.36 -5.67
CA VAL A 68 15.20 -13.61 -5.43
C VAL A 68 14.85 -15.06 -5.81
N LEU A 69 13.95 -15.66 -5.06
CA LEU A 69 13.31 -16.94 -5.33
C LEU A 69 11.82 -16.86 -4.99
N GLY A 70 11.02 -17.82 -5.42
CA GLY A 70 9.62 -17.86 -5.03
C GLY A 70 8.67 -18.33 -6.13
N PHE A 71 7.37 -18.10 -5.91
CA PHE A 71 6.31 -18.46 -6.85
C PHE A 71 5.25 -17.36 -6.96
N SER A 72 4.48 -17.39 -8.06
CA SER A 72 3.49 -16.35 -8.41
C SER A 72 2.03 -16.75 -8.17
N SER A 73 1.78 -18.02 -7.83
CA SER A 73 0.44 -18.53 -7.52
C SER A 73 0.54 -19.82 -6.68
N ALA A 74 -0.50 -20.13 -5.91
CA ALA A 74 -0.59 -21.38 -5.14
C ALA A 74 -0.48 -22.62 -6.05
N ASN A 75 -1.02 -22.56 -7.27
CA ASN A 75 -1.01 -23.66 -8.22
C ASN A 75 0.40 -24.02 -8.74
N SER A 76 1.37 -23.09 -8.63
CA SER A 76 2.77 -23.32 -9.01
C SER A 76 3.66 -23.74 -7.83
N SER A 77 3.07 -24.10 -6.70
CA SER A 77 3.77 -24.52 -5.47
C SER A 77 3.26 -25.86 -4.95
N SER A 78 3.94 -26.43 -3.95
CA SER A 78 3.52 -27.65 -3.27
C SER A 78 2.17 -27.54 -2.55
N THR A 79 1.66 -26.33 -2.34
CA THR A 79 0.30 -26.09 -1.82
C THR A 79 -0.77 -26.77 -2.68
N ALA A 80 -0.55 -26.87 -3.99
CA ALA A 80 -1.43 -27.63 -4.91
C ALA A 80 -1.52 -29.13 -4.56
N LYS A 81 -0.56 -29.67 -3.79
CA LYS A 81 -0.52 -31.06 -3.32
C LYS A 81 -1.04 -31.20 -1.87
N GLY A 82 -1.50 -30.10 -1.23
CA GLY A 82 -2.01 -30.08 0.13
C GLY A 82 -0.98 -29.70 1.20
N GLU A 83 0.21 -29.21 0.83
CA GLU A 83 1.18 -28.67 1.78
C GLU A 83 0.59 -27.49 2.55
N THR A 84 0.79 -27.46 3.86
CA THR A 84 0.33 -26.35 4.69
C THR A 84 1.17 -25.09 4.48
N VAL A 85 0.60 -23.92 4.77
CA VAL A 85 1.35 -22.66 4.76
C VAL A 85 2.54 -22.74 5.74
N GLY A 86 2.35 -23.34 6.92
CA GLY A 86 3.40 -23.52 7.91
C GLY A 86 4.59 -24.32 7.37
N ASP A 87 4.33 -25.47 6.73
CA ASP A 87 5.40 -26.30 6.15
C ASP A 87 6.12 -25.59 5.00
N THR A 88 5.37 -24.88 4.17
CA THR A 88 5.97 -24.02 3.12
C THR A 88 6.90 -22.96 3.73
N ILE A 89 6.48 -22.29 4.82
CA ILE A 89 7.28 -21.27 5.47
C ILE A 89 8.54 -21.87 6.11
N HIS A 90 8.44 -22.99 6.85
CA HIS A 90 9.61 -23.68 7.39
C HIS A 90 10.61 -24.08 6.29
N THR A 91 10.11 -24.64 5.19
CA THR A 91 10.94 -25.01 4.04
C THR A 91 11.66 -23.82 3.44
N VAL A 92 10.93 -22.72 3.20
CA VAL A 92 11.51 -21.53 2.54
C VAL A 92 12.45 -20.77 3.49
N SER A 93 12.21 -20.81 4.80
CA SER A 93 13.14 -20.23 5.80
C SER A 93 14.52 -20.90 5.78
N CYS A 94 14.63 -22.13 5.26
CA CYS A 94 15.92 -22.77 5.04
C CYS A 94 16.71 -22.22 3.84
N TYR A 95 16.06 -21.46 2.94
CA TYR A 95 16.64 -21.03 1.68
C TYR A 95 16.75 -19.50 1.56
N ALA A 96 15.95 -18.74 2.30
CA ALA A 96 15.88 -17.30 2.18
C ALA A 96 16.22 -16.60 3.50
N ASP A 97 16.70 -15.36 3.41
CA ASP A 97 16.97 -14.50 4.56
C ASP A 97 15.75 -13.66 4.97
N ILE A 98 14.79 -13.46 4.06
CA ILE A 98 13.57 -12.67 4.28
C ILE A 98 12.47 -13.15 3.33
N ILE A 99 11.22 -13.08 3.75
CA ILE A 99 10.07 -13.56 2.98
C ILE A 99 9.05 -12.44 2.82
N ALA A 100 8.68 -12.12 1.58
CA ALA A 100 7.50 -11.30 1.25
C ALA A 100 6.35 -12.23 0.85
N MET A 101 5.30 -12.26 1.67
CA MET A 101 4.18 -13.18 1.49
C MET A 101 2.88 -12.43 1.13
N ARG A 102 2.20 -12.88 0.08
CA ARG A 102 0.84 -12.46 -0.26
C ARG A 102 -0.11 -13.66 -0.25
N HIS A 103 -1.24 -13.54 0.45
CA HIS A 103 -2.17 -14.64 0.63
C HIS A 103 -3.63 -14.19 0.52
N PRO A 104 -4.58 -15.01 -0.06
CA PRO A 104 -5.99 -14.64 -0.13
C PRO A 104 -6.72 -14.69 1.23
N LYS A 105 -6.21 -15.45 2.21
CA LYS A 105 -6.80 -15.53 3.56
C LYS A 105 -6.20 -14.48 4.47
N GLU A 106 -7.06 -13.75 5.15
CA GLU A 106 -6.70 -12.79 6.20
C GLU A 106 -5.94 -13.48 7.34
N GLY A 107 -4.92 -12.82 7.88
CA GLY A 107 -4.09 -13.34 8.97
C GLY A 107 -3.07 -14.43 8.58
N ALA A 108 -3.03 -14.88 7.32
CA ALA A 108 -2.06 -15.89 6.91
C ALA A 108 -0.59 -15.43 7.06
N PRO A 109 -0.19 -14.17 6.76
CA PRO A 109 1.15 -13.68 7.04
C PRO A 109 1.47 -13.62 8.54
N PHE A 110 0.48 -13.34 9.39
CA PHE A 110 0.66 -13.40 10.84
C PHE A 110 0.92 -14.84 11.29
N ALA A 111 0.12 -15.81 10.86
CA ALA A 111 0.36 -17.22 11.17
C ALA A 111 1.73 -17.69 10.65
N ALA A 112 2.15 -17.24 9.47
CA ALA A 112 3.46 -17.51 8.90
C ALA A 112 4.60 -16.95 9.80
N SER A 113 4.44 -15.75 10.35
CA SER A 113 5.45 -15.13 11.23
C SER A 113 5.66 -15.87 12.55
N MET A 114 4.66 -16.64 12.98
CA MET A 114 4.77 -17.45 14.22
C MET A 114 5.65 -18.71 14.07
N VAL A 115 5.89 -19.13 12.83
CA VAL A 115 6.65 -20.36 12.52
C VAL A 115 7.89 -20.09 11.67
N SER A 116 8.13 -18.87 11.26
CA SER A 116 9.27 -18.48 10.42
C SER A 116 10.51 -18.21 11.27
N ASP A 117 11.65 -18.68 10.81
CA ASP A 117 12.97 -18.35 11.36
C ASP A 117 13.57 -17.06 10.77
N VAL A 118 12.93 -16.50 9.73
CA VAL A 118 13.36 -15.27 9.04
C VAL A 118 12.23 -14.24 9.02
N PRO A 119 12.54 -12.94 8.81
CA PRO A 119 11.52 -11.89 8.73
C PRO A 119 10.43 -12.16 7.70
N ILE A 120 9.17 -11.96 8.09
CA ILE A 120 7.99 -12.00 7.21
C ILE A 120 7.49 -10.59 6.92
N ILE A 121 7.28 -10.29 5.65
CA ILE A 121 6.62 -9.07 5.17
C ILE A 121 5.24 -9.45 4.62
N ASN A 122 4.18 -8.86 5.18
CA ASN A 122 2.84 -8.94 4.61
C ASN A 122 2.77 -8.11 3.31
N ALA A 123 2.76 -8.78 2.17
CA ALA A 123 2.58 -8.19 0.84
C ALA A 123 1.11 -8.10 0.39
N GLY A 124 0.18 -8.28 1.34
CA GLY A 124 -1.28 -8.23 1.20
C GLY A 124 -1.96 -9.53 1.60
N ASP A 125 -2.93 -9.45 2.51
CA ASP A 125 -3.71 -10.59 3.00
C ASP A 125 -5.23 -10.36 2.83
N GLY A 126 -5.79 -10.98 1.84
CA GLY A 126 -7.24 -10.93 1.57
C GLY A 126 -7.78 -9.51 1.46
N GLY A 127 -8.80 -9.19 2.26
CA GLY A 127 -9.39 -7.85 2.38
C GLY A 127 -8.84 -7.02 3.53
N HIS A 128 -7.91 -7.55 4.31
CA HIS A 128 -7.50 -7.02 5.62
C HIS A 128 -6.43 -5.93 5.49
N ASN A 129 -5.17 -6.28 5.24
CA ASN A 129 -4.05 -5.33 5.29
C ASN A 129 -3.16 -5.37 4.04
N HIS A 130 -2.51 -4.23 3.77
CA HIS A 130 -1.43 -4.12 2.80
C HIS A 130 -0.38 -3.10 3.27
N PRO A 131 0.38 -3.40 4.34
CA PRO A 131 1.26 -2.43 5.00
C PRO A 131 2.28 -1.80 4.06
N THR A 132 2.82 -2.57 3.11
CA THR A 132 3.81 -2.04 2.16
C THR A 132 3.20 -1.12 1.09
N GLN A 133 1.89 -1.19 0.82
CA GLN A 133 1.21 -0.17 0.03
C GLN A 133 1.07 1.11 0.84
N THR A 134 0.71 1.01 2.11
CA THR A 134 0.64 2.18 3.01
C THR A 134 1.98 2.90 3.10
N LEU A 135 3.09 2.18 3.27
CA LEU A 135 4.43 2.78 3.24
C LEU A 135 4.75 3.44 1.89
N THR A 136 4.31 2.83 0.77
CA THR A 136 4.44 3.43 -0.57
C THR A 136 3.68 4.74 -0.68
N ASP A 137 2.46 4.78 -0.13
CA ASP A 137 1.59 5.95 -0.14
C ASP A 137 2.19 7.07 0.72
N LEU A 138 2.68 6.75 1.92
CA LEU A 138 3.31 7.71 2.84
C LEU A 138 4.59 8.30 2.23
N LEU A 139 5.49 7.49 1.65
CA LEU A 139 6.66 8.02 0.94
C LEU A 139 6.24 8.93 -0.22
N THR A 140 5.19 8.57 -0.96
CA THR A 140 4.72 9.39 -2.07
C THR A 140 4.16 10.71 -1.57
N ILE A 141 3.33 10.72 -0.53
CA ILE A 141 2.81 11.94 0.09
C ILE A 141 3.96 12.82 0.57
N HIS A 142 4.94 12.24 1.27
CA HIS A 142 6.12 12.96 1.72
C HIS A 142 6.89 13.62 0.55
N ARG A 143 7.11 12.90 -0.54
CA ARG A 143 7.82 13.42 -1.71
C ARG A 143 7.05 14.48 -2.48
N GLU A 144 5.73 14.39 -2.52
CA GLU A 144 4.86 15.37 -3.21
C GLU A 144 4.61 16.63 -2.35
N LYS A 145 4.60 16.51 -1.01
CA LYS A 145 4.23 17.59 -0.10
C LYS A 145 5.36 18.07 0.82
N GLY A 146 6.47 17.35 0.90
CA GLY A 146 7.58 17.64 1.81
C GLY A 146 7.27 17.36 3.29
N ARG A 147 6.10 16.77 3.60
CA ARG A 147 5.61 16.52 4.96
C ARG A 147 4.53 15.46 5.01
N LEU A 148 4.24 14.94 6.20
CA LEU A 148 3.13 14.00 6.47
C LEU A 148 2.08 14.58 7.43
N ASP A 149 2.11 15.88 7.66
CA ASP A 149 1.20 16.63 8.54
C ASP A 149 0.58 17.84 7.81
N ASN A 150 -0.37 18.51 8.46
CA ASN A 150 -0.92 19.80 8.01
C ASN A 150 -1.45 19.81 6.57
N PHE A 151 -2.27 18.82 6.19
CA PHE A 151 -2.93 18.78 4.89
C PHE A 151 -4.34 18.16 4.94
N THR A 152 -5.09 18.38 3.87
CA THR A 152 -6.41 17.76 3.65
C THR A 152 -6.29 16.63 2.63
N VAL A 153 -6.68 15.41 3.04
CA VAL A 153 -6.69 14.23 2.16
C VAL A 153 -8.11 13.80 1.84
N GLY A 154 -8.42 13.72 0.56
CA GLY A 154 -9.67 13.16 0.04
C GLY A 154 -9.49 11.70 -0.36
N PHE A 155 -10.30 10.80 0.19
CA PHE A 155 -10.39 9.40 -0.24
C PHE A 155 -11.66 9.25 -1.07
N CYS A 156 -11.54 8.85 -2.33
CA CYS A 156 -12.66 8.81 -3.27
C CYS A 156 -12.83 7.44 -3.92
N GLY A 157 -14.05 6.89 -3.88
CA GLY A 157 -14.43 5.63 -4.51
C GLY A 157 -14.98 4.59 -3.54
N ASP A 158 -14.44 3.37 -3.59
CA ASP A 158 -14.83 2.27 -2.69
C ASP A 158 -14.08 2.36 -1.36
N LEU A 159 -14.66 3.03 -0.39
CA LEU A 159 -14.09 3.15 0.96
C LEU A 159 -14.49 1.98 1.87
N LYS A 160 -15.50 1.18 1.45
CA LYS A 160 -16.02 0.07 2.26
C LYS A 160 -15.10 -1.15 2.21
N PHE A 161 -14.67 -1.52 1.02
CA PHE A 161 -13.84 -2.70 0.79
C PHE A 161 -12.37 -2.36 0.49
N GLY A 162 -12.05 -1.07 0.44
CA GLY A 162 -10.73 -0.55 0.12
C GLY A 162 -9.73 -0.73 1.27
N ARG A 163 -9.12 -1.91 1.42
CA ARG A 163 -8.10 -2.16 2.46
C ARG A 163 -6.96 -1.14 2.46
N THR A 164 -6.54 -0.65 1.29
CA THR A 164 -5.51 0.38 1.17
C THR A 164 -5.96 1.71 1.78
N VAL A 165 -7.25 2.04 1.64
CA VAL A 165 -7.87 3.21 2.30
C VAL A 165 -7.84 3.02 3.82
N HIS A 166 -8.29 1.86 4.32
CA HIS A 166 -8.34 1.59 5.76
C HIS A 166 -6.95 1.71 6.40
N SER A 167 -5.95 1.08 5.79
CA SER A 167 -4.58 1.11 6.29
C SER A 167 -3.97 2.53 6.21
N LEU A 168 -4.23 3.28 5.13
CA LEU A 168 -3.70 4.64 4.99
C LEU A 168 -4.40 5.63 5.93
N VAL A 169 -5.72 5.50 6.16
CA VAL A 169 -6.44 6.30 7.16
C VAL A 169 -5.86 6.04 8.55
N ASN A 170 -5.63 4.78 8.92
CA ASN A 170 -5.01 4.42 10.20
C ASN A 170 -3.59 4.98 10.34
N ALA A 171 -2.78 4.93 9.28
CA ALA A 171 -1.43 5.45 9.30
C ALA A 171 -1.41 6.98 9.43
N LEU A 172 -2.15 7.70 8.59
CA LEU A 172 -2.21 9.17 8.59
C LEU A 172 -2.85 9.73 9.87
N SER A 173 -3.76 9.00 10.51
CA SER A 173 -4.34 9.41 11.80
C SER A 173 -3.34 9.45 12.97
N ARG A 174 -2.10 9.07 12.74
CA ARG A 174 -0.99 9.14 13.71
C ARG A 174 -0.14 10.40 13.56
N TYR A 175 -0.37 11.16 12.47
CA TYR A 175 0.28 12.45 12.21
C TYR A 175 -0.62 13.62 12.57
N GLU A 176 -0.05 14.79 12.77
CA GLU A 176 -0.78 15.97 13.27
C GLU A 176 -1.51 16.73 12.16
N ASN A 177 -2.64 17.34 12.51
CA ASN A 177 -3.39 18.29 11.68
C ASN A 177 -3.77 17.73 10.28
N ILE A 178 -4.18 16.46 10.22
CA ILE A 178 -4.73 15.87 9.00
C ILE A 178 -6.25 16.03 8.99
N ASN A 179 -6.79 16.61 7.91
CA ASN A 179 -8.22 16.66 7.64
C ASN A 179 -8.60 15.58 6.65
N PHE A 180 -9.58 14.75 7.00
CA PHE A 180 -10.05 13.66 6.14
C PHE A 180 -11.35 14.03 5.44
N VAL A 181 -11.39 13.87 4.12
CA VAL A 181 -12.61 14.01 3.31
C VAL A 181 -12.91 12.65 2.69
N LEU A 182 -14.02 12.04 3.12
CA LEU A 182 -14.44 10.69 2.72
C LEU A 182 -15.51 10.81 1.64
N ILE A 183 -15.16 10.51 0.39
CA ILE A 183 -15.98 10.73 -0.79
C ILE A 183 -16.40 9.37 -1.35
N SER A 184 -17.66 8.99 -1.19
CA SER A 184 -18.14 7.68 -1.64
C SER A 184 -19.65 7.64 -1.83
N PRO A 185 -20.17 6.74 -2.66
CA PRO A 185 -21.59 6.40 -2.63
C PRO A 185 -22.01 5.97 -1.22
N THR A 186 -23.29 6.12 -0.91
CA THR A 186 -23.82 5.81 0.43
C THR A 186 -23.52 4.35 0.86
N GLU A 187 -23.55 3.43 -0.10
CA GLU A 187 -23.33 1.99 0.08
C GLU A 187 -21.85 1.61 0.27
N LEU A 188 -20.94 2.47 -0.17
CA LEU A 188 -19.49 2.26 -0.14
C LEU A 188 -18.75 3.14 0.87
N LYS A 189 -19.45 3.67 1.87
CA LYS A 189 -18.89 4.48 2.96
C LYS A 189 -17.85 3.71 3.76
N LEU A 190 -16.84 4.44 4.24
CA LEU A 190 -15.83 3.91 5.16
C LEU A 190 -16.51 3.21 6.35
N PRO A 191 -16.11 1.97 6.69
CA PRO A 191 -16.72 1.20 7.78
C PRO A 191 -16.70 1.95 9.11
N ARG A 192 -17.74 1.68 9.94
CA ARG A 192 -17.87 2.34 11.23
C ARG A 192 -16.66 2.08 12.12
N TYR A 193 -16.16 0.86 12.18
CA TYR A 193 -15.03 0.49 13.03
C TYR A 193 -13.77 1.28 12.68
N VAL A 194 -13.47 1.49 11.39
CA VAL A 194 -12.31 2.29 10.96
C VAL A 194 -12.48 3.75 11.40
N LYS A 195 -13.68 4.33 11.21
CA LYS A 195 -13.96 5.71 11.65
C LYS A 195 -13.85 5.88 13.16
N GLU A 196 -14.37 4.94 13.93
CA GLU A 196 -14.32 4.99 15.40
C GLU A 196 -12.86 4.92 15.89
N GLU A 197 -12.10 3.95 15.40
CA GLU A 197 -10.73 3.71 15.89
C GLU A 197 -9.73 4.75 15.39
N ALA A 198 -9.76 5.06 14.10
CA ALA A 198 -8.75 5.93 13.51
C ALA A 198 -9.04 7.42 13.67
N LEU A 199 -10.31 7.83 13.68
CA LEU A 199 -10.67 9.24 13.62
C LEU A 199 -11.38 9.72 14.90
N LYS A 200 -12.54 9.13 15.24
CA LYS A 200 -13.37 9.65 16.34
C LYS A 200 -12.71 9.53 17.71
N LYS A 201 -12.14 8.38 18.06
CA LYS A 201 -11.45 8.20 19.36
C LYS A 201 -10.27 9.16 19.53
N LYS A 202 -9.68 9.60 18.43
CA LYS A 202 -8.56 10.55 18.41
C LYS A 202 -8.99 12.00 18.26
N GLY A 203 -10.29 12.28 18.12
CA GLY A 203 -10.80 13.63 17.89
C GLY A 203 -10.41 14.25 16.55
N ILE A 204 -10.05 13.42 15.56
CA ILE A 204 -9.59 13.89 14.25
C ILE A 204 -10.80 14.30 13.40
N PRO A 205 -10.82 15.52 12.82
CA PRO A 205 -11.93 15.99 12.01
C PRO A 205 -12.02 15.23 10.68
N TYR A 206 -13.25 14.92 10.27
CA TYR A 206 -13.52 14.35 8.95
C TYR A 206 -14.87 14.80 8.40
N THR A 207 -14.95 14.92 7.08
CA THR A 207 -16.18 15.20 6.33
C THR A 207 -16.55 13.98 5.49
N GLN A 208 -17.86 13.72 5.33
CA GLN A 208 -18.36 12.69 4.42
C GLN A 208 -19.26 13.34 3.36
N THR A 209 -19.02 13.02 2.11
CA THR A 209 -19.80 13.54 0.98
C THR A 209 -19.90 12.49 -0.13
N THR A 210 -20.88 12.69 -1.02
CA THR A 210 -20.98 11.97 -2.30
C THR A 210 -20.50 12.82 -3.47
N ASP A 211 -20.22 14.11 -3.24
CA ASP A 211 -19.87 15.09 -4.28
C ASP A 211 -18.37 15.39 -4.23
N LEU A 212 -17.64 14.83 -5.20
CA LEU A 212 -16.19 15.03 -5.36
C LEU A 212 -15.87 16.47 -5.78
N GLU A 213 -16.67 17.06 -6.67
CA GLU A 213 -16.34 18.35 -7.28
C GLU A 213 -16.46 19.49 -6.26
N SER A 214 -17.45 19.41 -5.36
CA SER A 214 -17.67 20.42 -4.32
C SER A 214 -16.51 20.50 -3.31
N VAL A 215 -15.78 19.42 -3.08
CA VAL A 215 -14.68 19.36 -2.12
C VAL A 215 -13.30 19.48 -2.75
N MET A 216 -13.21 19.41 -4.08
CA MET A 216 -11.96 19.45 -4.84
C MET A 216 -11.05 20.64 -4.48
N PRO A 217 -11.56 21.88 -4.33
CA PRO A 217 -10.73 23.05 -4.03
C PRO A 217 -9.98 23.00 -2.68
N GLN A 218 -10.44 22.17 -1.73
CA GLN A 218 -9.83 22.08 -0.41
C GLN A 218 -8.77 20.97 -0.29
N LEU A 219 -8.72 20.05 -1.27
CA LEU A 219 -7.85 18.87 -1.20
C LEU A 219 -6.39 19.22 -1.51
N ASP A 220 -5.47 18.72 -0.70
CA ASP A 220 -4.03 18.69 -0.99
C ASP A 220 -3.64 17.35 -1.62
N ILE A 221 -4.36 16.29 -1.25
CA ILE A 221 -4.17 14.94 -1.76
C ILE A 221 -5.54 14.36 -2.12
N LEU A 222 -5.63 13.76 -3.31
CA LEU A 222 -6.79 12.98 -3.74
C LEU A 222 -6.35 11.52 -3.96
N TYR A 223 -6.78 10.63 -3.07
CA TYR A 223 -6.56 9.20 -3.17
C TYR A 223 -7.78 8.53 -3.81
N MET A 224 -7.63 8.18 -5.09
CA MET A 224 -8.69 7.51 -5.86
C MET A 224 -8.62 6.00 -5.67
N THR A 225 -9.78 5.33 -5.58
CA THR A 225 -9.87 3.87 -5.57
C THR A 225 -10.91 3.39 -6.56
N ARG A 226 -10.68 2.21 -7.15
CA ARG A 226 -11.69 1.56 -7.99
C ARG A 226 -12.78 0.90 -7.14
N VAL A 227 -13.95 0.73 -7.70
CA VAL A 227 -15.00 -0.14 -7.16
C VAL A 227 -14.60 -1.59 -7.44
N GLN A 228 -14.49 -2.42 -6.39
CA GLN A 228 -13.94 -3.77 -6.47
C GLN A 228 -15.01 -4.81 -6.82
N LYS A 229 -15.16 -5.18 -8.11
CA LYS A 229 -16.17 -6.15 -8.58
C LYS A 229 -16.16 -7.45 -7.76
N GLU A 230 -14.98 -7.93 -7.42
CA GLU A 230 -14.74 -9.16 -6.68
C GLU A 230 -15.27 -9.18 -5.24
N ARG A 231 -15.77 -8.05 -4.74
CA ARG A 231 -16.33 -7.88 -3.39
C ARG A 231 -17.85 -7.79 -3.36
N PHE A 232 -18.50 -7.76 -4.53
CA PHE A 232 -19.95 -7.68 -4.62
C PHE A 232 -20.55 -9.07 -4.75
N PHE A 233 -21.59 -9.35 -3.96
CA PHE A 233 -22.41 -10.55 -4.09
C PHE A 233 -23.38 -10.48 -5.28
N ASN A 234 -23.83 -9.25 -5.63
CA ASN A 234 -24.75 -8.97 -6.70
C ASN A 234 -24.07 -8.14 -7.79
N GLU A 235 -24.09 -8.64 -9.02
CA GLU A 235 -23.51 -7.91 -10.18
C GLU A 235 -24.27 -6.63 -10.50
N GLU A 236 -25.57 -6.55 -10.25
CA GLU A 236 -26.38 -5.33 -10.47
C GLU A 236 -25.89 -4.18 -9.58
N ASP A 237 -25.57 -4.42 -8.31
CA ASP A 237 -25.03 -3.43 -7.41
C ASP A 237 -23.67 -2.93 -7.88
N TYR A 238 -22.80 -3.82 -8.35
CA TYR A 238 -21.54 -3.43 -8.95
C TYR A 238 -21.74 -2.55 -10.18
N LEU A 239 -22.61 -2.95 -11.12
CA LEU A 239 -22.87 -2.20 -12.35
C LEU A 239 -23.42 -0.80 -12.06
N ARG A 240 -24.23 -0.65 -11.03
CA ARG A 240 -24.78 0.64 -10.58
C ARG A 240 -23.72 1.56 -9.98
N LEU A 241 -22.71 1.01 -9.30
CA LEU A 241 -21.74 1.76 -8.51
C LEU A 241 -20.37 1.94 -9.19
N LYS A 242 -20.03 1.09 -10.17
CA LYS A 242 -18.68 1.06 -10.79
C LYS A 242 -18.23 2.39 -11.41
N ASP A 243 -19.17 3.18 -11.93
CA ASP A 243 -18.91 4.45 -12.61
C ASP A 243 -19.28 5.67 -11.75
N SER A 244 -19.45 5.50 -10.43
CA SER A 244 -19.85 6.59 -9.52
C SER A 244 -18.87 7.75 -9.55
N TYR A 245 -17.58 7.48 -9.71
CA TYR A 245 -16.55 8.50 -9.81
C TYR A 245 -15.61 8.20 -10.97
N ILE A 246 -15.60 9.10 -11.95
CA ILE A 246 -14.62 9.09 -13.04
C ILE A 246 -13.91 10.44 -12.99
N LEU A 247 -12.64 10.44 -12.63
CA LEU A 247 -11.80 11.64 -12.61
C LEU A 247 -11.38 11.99 -14.02
N THR A 248 -11.72 13.20 -14.45
CA THR A 248 -11.37 13.76 -15.76
C THR A 248 -10.60 15.09 -15.60
N PRO A 249 -9.92 15.58 -16.65
CA PRO A 249 -9.26 16.89 -16.59
C PRO A 249 -10.21 18.05 -16.22
N GLU A 250 -11.48 18.00 -16.67
CA GLU A 250 -12.47 19.03 -16.39
C GLU A 250 -12.78 19.11 -14.89
N LYS A 251 -12.89 17.97 -14.23
CA LYS A 251 -13.13 17.89 -12.78
C LYS A 251 -11.95 18.40 -11.95
N LEU A 252 -10.75 18.45 -12.54
CA LEU A 252 -9.55 19.00 -11.92
C LEU A 252 -9.42 20.52 -12.09
N ALA A 253 -10.35 21.17 -12.80
CA ALA A 253 -10.26 22.61 -13.06
C ALA A 253 -10.33 23.46 -11.79
N SER A 254 -11.08 23.01 -10.77
CA SER A 254 -11.22 23.69 -9.46
C SER A 254 -10.19 23.24 -8.42
N ALA A 255 -9.37 22.25 -8.73
CA ALA A 255 -8.39 21.70 -7.80
C ALA A 255 -7.21 22.66 -7.59
N LYS A 256 -6.56 22.54 -6.42
CA LYS A 256 -5.31 23.27 -6.16
C LYS A 256 -4.25 22.95 -7.21
N PRO A 257 -3.39 23.93 -7.57
CA PRO A 257 -2.29 23.69 -8.51
C PRO A 257 -1.31 22.60 -8.06
N ASP A 258 -1.15 22.46 -6.74
CA ASP A 258 -0.25 21.49 -6.09
C ASP A 258 -0.97 20.24 -5.58
N LEU A 259 -2.25 20.01 -5.96
CA LEU A 259 -2.94 18.76 -5.65
C LEU A 259 -2.09 17.57 -6.09
N SER A 260 -2.03 16.51 -5.28
CA SER A 260 -1.39 15.25 -5.67
C SER A 260 -2.43 14.14 -5.76
N ILE A 261 -2.54 13.51 -6.95
CA ILE A 261 -3.51 12.45 -7.23
C ILE A 261 -2.80 11.10 -7.10
N LEU A 262 -3.22 10.30 -6.12
CA LEU A 262 -2.70 8.98 -5.85
C LEU A 262 -3.73 7.90 -6.23
N HIS A 263 -3.24 6.70 -6.55
CA HIS A 263 -4.05 5.53 -6.82
C HIS A 263 -3.24 4.24 -6.57
N PRO A 264 -3.75 3.25 -5.83
CA PRO A 264 -2.99 2.02 -5.51
C PRO A 264 -2.86 1.08 -6.72
N LEU A 265 -3.58 1.34 -7.81
CA LEU A 265 -3.65 0.52 -9.02
C LEU A 265 -4.09 -0.95 -8.76
N PRO A 266 -4.66 -1.68 -9.73
CA PRO A 266 -4.91 -1.19 -11.10
C PRO A 266 -6.07 -0.22 -11.17
N ARG A 267 -5.99 0.78 -12.04
CA ARG A 267 -7.17 1.54 -12.44
C ARG A 267 -7.92 0.80 -13.55
N VAL A 268 -9.23 1.01 -13.62
CA VAL A 268 -10.09 0.55 -14.71
C VAL A 268 -10.60 1.75 -15.48
N ASN A 269 -11.56 2.50 -14.92
CA ASN A 269 -12.15 3.68 -15.56
C ASN A 269 -12.29 4.89 -14.60
N GLU A 270 -12.00 4.70 -13.31
CA GLU A 270 -12.16 5.73 -12.28
C GLU A 270 -11.18 6.91 -12.42
N ILE A 271 -10.13 6.76 -13.23
CA ILE A 271 -9.29 7.87 -13.69
C ILE A 271 -9.15 7.77 -15.21
N SER A 272 -9.62 8.79 -15.91
CA SER A 272 -9.44 8.92 -17.36
C SER A 272 -7.95 8.93 -17.74
N VAL A 273 -7.61 8.27 -18.84
CA VAL A 273 -6.24 8.28 -19.41
C VAL A 273 -5.75 9.70 -19.71
N ALA A 274 -6.66 10.62 -20.01
CA ALA A 274 -6.30 12.02 -20.25
C ALA A 274 -5.66 12.71 -19.03
N VAL A 275 -5.95 12.23 -17.81
CA VAL A 275 -5.36 12.74 -16.56
C VAL A 275 -3.89 12.36 -16.43
N ASP A 276 -3.38 11.34 -17.15
CA ASP A 276 -1.97 10.94 -17.09
C ASP A 276 -0.99 12.05 -17.51
N LYS A 277 -1.46 13.03 -18.28
CA LYS A 277 -0.66 14.19 -18.72
C LYS A 277 -0.67 15.35 -17.72
N ASP A 278 -1.54 15.29 -16.71
CA ASP A 278 -1.61 16.31 -15.67
C ASP A 278 -0.43 16.14 -14.70
N PRO A 279 0.35 17.19 -14.42
CA PRO A 279 1.50 17.09 -13.51
C PRO A 279 1.13 16.68 -12.09
N ARG A 280 -0.15 16.89 -11.69
CA ARG A 280 -0.71 16.46 -10.41
C ARG A 280 -0.94 14.95 -10.33
N ALA A 281 -0.92 14.22 -11.44
CA ALA A 281 -1.04 12.76 -11.49
C ALA A 281 0.23 12.09 -10.89
N ALA A 282 0.19 11.77 -9.61
CA ALA A 282 1.32 11.21 -8.87
C ALA A 282 1.38 9.67 -8.87
N TYR A 283 0.33 8.99 -9.31
CA TYR A 283 0.22 7.52 -9.18
C TYR A 283 1.31 6.72 -9.92
N TRP A 284 1.93 7.26 -10.98
CA TRP A 284 3.09 6.60 -11.60
C TRP A 284 4.37 6.82 -10.80
N ARG A 285 4.53 8.00 -10.18
CA ARG A 285 5.61 8.27 -9.23
C ARG A 285 5.44 7.41 -7.97
N GLN A 286 4.19 7.20 -7.51
CA GLN A 286 3.83 6.30 -6.42
C GLN A 286 4.29 4.86 -6.71
N VAL A 287 4.06 4.32 -7.92
CA VAL A 287 4.59 3.00 -8.30
C VAL A 287 6.11 2.94 -8.16
N LYS A 288 6.82 3.96 -8.62
CA LYS A 288 8.28 4.05 -8.52
C LYS A 288 8.75 4.12 -7.06
N ASN A 289 8.09 4.93 -6.24
CA ASN A 289 8.37 5.06 -4.80
C ASN A 289 8.19 3.74 -4.06
N GLY A 290 7.27 2.90 -4.51
CA GLY A 290 7.06 1.56 -3.97
C GLY A 290 8.30 0.67 -3.99
N LYS A 291 9.16 0.80 -5.01
CA LYS A 291 10.44 0.08 -5.04
C LYS A 291 11.37 0.58 -3.91
N PHE A 292 11.54 1.88 -3.78
CA PHE A 292 12.52 2.47 -2.86
C PHE A 292 12.14 2.26 -1.39
N ILE A 293 10.86 2.39 -1.05
CA ILE A 293 10.43 2.12 0.33
C ILE A 293 10.56 0.63 0.69
N ARG A 294 10.40 -0.28 -0.28
CA ARG A 294 10.65 -1.71 -0.08
C ARG A 294 12.14 -2.01 0.05
N MET A 295 13.02 -1.27 -0.62
CA MET A 295 14.46 -1.36 -0.39
C MET A 295 14.80 -0.97 1.05
N ALA A 296 14.32 0.18 1.52
CA ALA A 296 14.52 0.63 2.91
C ALA A 296 13.95 -0.38 3.93
N LEU A 297 12.76 -0.93 3.66
CA LEU A 297 12.14 -1.94 4.51
C LEU A 297 12.96 -3.24 4.59
N ILE A 298 13.49 -3.72 3.47
CA ILE A 298 14.34 -4.92 3.41
C ILE A 298 15.59 -4.68 4.26
N LEU A 299 16.29 -3.56 4.10
CA LEU A 299 17.45 -3.21 4.90
C LEU A 299 17.13 -3.19 6.39
N LYS A 300 16.04 -2.53 6.78
CA LYS A 300 15.60 -2.45 8.19
C LYS A 300 15.32 -3.84 8.79
N LEU A 301 14.62 -4.71 8.06
CA LEU A 301 14.23 -6.03 8.59
C LEU A 301 15.39 -7.04 8.59
N LEU A 302 16.39 -6.84 7.75
CA LEU A 302 17.64 -7.61 7.76
C LEU A 302 18.70 -7.01 8.68
N ASP A 303 18.39 -5.89 9.36
CA ASP A 303 19.33 -5.19 10.26
C ASP A 303 20.65 -4.80 9.55
N ILE A 304 20.51 -4.27 8.31
CA ILE A 304 21.63 -3.85 7.47
C ILE A 304 21.75 -2.33 7.52
N GLU A 305 22.86 -1.85 8.06
CA GLU A 305 23.28 -0.46 8.03
C GLU A 305 24.20 -0.19 6.82
N VAL A 306 24.04 0.98 6.15
CA VAL A 306 24.78 1.36 4.94
C VAL A 306 25.34 2.78 5.08
#